data_ded02103dcdcb06821664bac5df87708
#
_entry.id   ded02103dcdcb06821664bac5df87708
#
_cell.length_a   1.000
_cell.length_b   1.000
_cell.length_c   1.000
_cell.angle_alpha   90.00
_cell.angle_beta   90.00
_cell.angle_gamma   90.00
#
_symmetry.space_group_name_H-M   'P 1'
#
loop_
_entity.id
_entity.type
_entity.pdbx_description
1 polymer ?
#
loop_
_entity_poly.entity_id
_entity_poly.type
_entity_poly.pdbx_seq_one_letter_code
_entity_poly.pdbx_strand_id
1 'polypeptide(L)'
;MSSDTADARMKKSGLTQKGDDEVEIEHALYTAMRFNFLYVDRYVFRSGWIYPNSYIPYTMVRYILKGSAEFILNGKSFYVHEKQVIYIPEGCYLECHALEDYFEFISIRFKVTTQLATDNFLQEYYRIQTVNNCGQQDEMERHFQEVYRNATSQNPSKVFHIRGNLELIVAWLVDQVAGDVQRMERPTVEYSFERTLQKEEDLEAYRQDPRINVLVDYIVTHPTEHYTSEVLCQMVNVSPSTLRRLFKKHTGKSPSDFIQDLRLTVAARRLLVTNDRISSIAYQVGFEDPNYFSRIFQKKY
;
A
#
# COMPACT_ATOMS: atom_id res chain seq x y z
N MET A 1 6.16 -54.65 29.35
CA MET A 1 6.18 -54.38 27.87
C MET A 1 4.94 -53.62 27.45
N SER A 2 4.69 -52.39 28.02
CA SER A 2 3.46 -51.62 27.63
C SER A 2 3.62 -50.10 27.72
N SER A 3 4.84 -49.58 27.86
CA SER A 3 5.10 -48.13 27.89
C SER A 3 5.61 -47.55 26.56
N ASP A 4 6.26 -48.36 25.73
CA ASP A 4 6.84 -47.89 24.45
C ASP A 4 5.84 -47.68 23.29
N THR A 5 4.66 -48.32 23.39
CA THR A 5 3.64 -48.21 22.32
C THR A 5 2.77 -46.95 22.46
N ALA A 6 2.66 -46.37 23.67
CA ALA A 6 1.90 -45.13 23.91
C ALA A 6 2.70 -43.89 23.44
N ASP A 7 4.01 -43.89 23.66
CA ASP A 7 4.89 -42.76 23.30
C ASP A 7 5.08 -42.65 21.76
N ALA A 8 5.10 -43.81 21.07
CA ALA A 8 5.14 -43.84 19.60
C ALA A 8 3.83 -43.38 18.94
N ARG A 9 2.68 -43.57 19.59
CA ARG A 9 1.38 -43.06 19.12
C ARG A 9 1.24 -41.57 19.33
N MET A 10 1.73 -41.01 20.45
CA MET A 10 1.71 -39.55 20.68
C MET A 10 2.63 -38.79 19.71
N LYS A 11 3.82 -39.34 19.40
CA LYS A 11 4.72 -38.71 18.40
C LYS A 11 4.15 -38.78 16.97
N LYS A 12 3.39 -39.84 16.62
CA LYS A 12 2.74 -39.94 15.30
C LYS A 12 1.52 -38.99 15.19
N SER A 13 0.76 -38.78 16.26
CA SER A 13 -0.37 -37.82 16.24
C SER A 13 0.11 -36.36 16.09
N GLY A 14 1.23 -35.99 16.71
CA GLY A 14 1.79 -34.63 16.57
C GLY A 14 2.38 -34.34 15.19
N LEU A 15 2.90 -35.36 14.48
CA LEU A 15 3.43 -35.21 13.13
C LEU A 15 2.33 -35.15 12.06
N THR A 16 1.22 -35.89 12.23
CA THR A 16 0.05 -35.82 11.33
C THR A 16 -0.68 -34.50 11.51
N GLN A 17 -0.87 -34.02 12.75
CA GLN A 17 -1.57 -32.76 13.03
C GLN A 17 -0.81 -31.54 12.46
N LYS A 18 0.53 -31.51 12.54
CA LYS A 18 1.35 -30.42 11.98
C LYS A 18 1.28 -30.38 10.45
N GLY A 19 1.17 -31.50 9.77
CA GLY A 19 1.01 -31.59 8.32
C GLY A 19 -0.39 -31.17 7.86
N ASP A 20 -1.40 -31.51 8.58
CA ASP A 20 -2.80 -31.14 8.30
C ASP A 20 -3.01 -29.63 8.49
N ASP A 21 -2.45 -29.03 9.53
CA ASP A 21 -2.51 -27.57 9.80
C ASP A 21 -1.78 -26.77 8.70
N GLU A 22 -0.63 -27.22 8.20
CA GLU A 22 0.09 -26.56 7.09
C GLU A 22 -0.73 -26.59 5.78
N VAL A 23 -1.38 -27.70 5.47
CA VAL A 23 -2.24 -27.85 4.28
C VAL A 23 -3.48 -26.95 4.38
N GLU A 24 -4.09 -26.83 5.56
CA GLU A 24 -5.24 -25.95 5.78
C GLU A 24 -4.86 -24.47 5.62
N ILE A 25 -3.71 -24.05 6.16
CA ILE A 25 -3.21 -22.68 6.01
C ILE A 25 -2.94 -22.38 4.53
N GLU A 26 -2.26 -23.29 3.82
CA GLU A 26 -1.96 -23.11 2.40
C GLU A 26 -3.25 -23.00 1.57
N HIS A 27 -4.25 -23.83 1.84
CA HIS A 27 -5.56 -23.76 1.20
C HIS A 27 -6.27 -22.43 1.49
N ALA A 28 -6.24 -21.95 2.71
CA ALA A 28 -6.80 -20.65 3.11
C ALA A 28 -6.11 -19.49 2.38
N LEU A 29 -4.79 -19.55 2.17
CA LEU A 29 -4.05 -18.55 1.40
C LEU A 29 -4.50 -18.50 -0.06
N TYR A 30 -4.64 -19.65 -0.72
CA TYR A 30 -5.11 -19.70 -2.11
C TYR A 30 -6.54 -19.21 -2.28
N THR A 31 -7.42 -19.51 -1.32
CA THR A 31 -8.86 -19.25 -1.47
C THR A 31 -9.28 -17.88 -0.97
N ALA A 32 -8.68 -17.39 0.11
CA ALA A 32 -9.17 -16.22 0.86
C ALA A 32 -8.24 -15.01 0.84
N MET A 33 -6.93 -15.18 0.60
CA MET A 33 -6.04 -14.03 0.54
C MET A 33 -6.31 -13.18 -0.70
N ARG A 34 -6.47 -11.87 -0.48
CA ARG A 34 -6.73 -10.88 -1.53
C ARG A 34 -5.89 -9.63 -1.30
N PHE A 35 -5.34 -9.11 -2.39
CA PHE A 35 -4.69 -7.79 -2.42
C PHE A 35 -5.66 -6.78 -3.02
N ASN A 36 -6.20 -5.91 -2.18
CA ASN A 36 -7.14 -4.88 -2.60
C ASN A 36 -6.36 -3.61 -2.92
N PHE A 37 -6.08 -3.38 -4.19
CA PHE A 37 -5.44 -2.16 -4.68
C PHE A 37 -6.26 -0.94 -4.27
N LEU A 38 -5.59 0.10 -3.74
CA LEU A 38 -6.20 1.38 -3.39
C LEU A 38 -5.89 2.43 -4.45
N TYR A 39 -4.65 2.79 -4.54
CA TYR A 39 -4.14 3.72 -5.55
C TYR A 39 -2.61 3.67 -5.64
N VAL A 40 -2.09 4.22 -6.72
CA VAL A 40 -0.66 4.36 -6.99
C VAL A 40 -0.39 5.79 -7.43
N ASP A 41 0.75 6.33 -7.04
CA ASP A 41 1.24 7.59 -7.58
C ASP A 41 2.77 7.62 -7.66
N ARG A 42 3.29 8.51 -8.53
CA ARG A 42 4.70 8.78 -8.71
C ARG A 42 5.02 10.13 -8.10
N TYR A 43 5.94 10.14 -7.15
CA TYR A 43 6.32 11.30 -6.37
C TYR A 43 7.72 11.74 -6.73
N VAL A 44 7.91 13.06 -6.83
CA VAL A 44 9.21 13.69 -7.04
C VAL A 44 9.38 14.78 -5.99
N PHE A 45 10.51 14.79 -5.31
CA PHE A 45 10.84 15.75 -4.26
C PHE A 45 12.26 16.28 -4.44
N ARG A 46 12.51 17.45 -3.84
CA ARG A 46 13.84 18.05 -3.75
C ARG A 46 14.41 17.89 -2.34
N SER A 47 15.69 18.18 -2.15
CA SER A 47 16.34 18.20 -0.83
C SER A 47 15.57 19.10 0.15
N GLY A 48 15.56 18.69 1.42
CA GLY A 48 14.79 19.35 2.48
C GLY A 48 13.31 18.97 2.54
N TRP A 49 12.81 18.12 1.63
CA TRP A 49 11.46 17.62 1.77
C TRP A 49 11.34 16.65 2.94
N ILE A 50 10.32 16.89 3.74
CA ILE A 50 9.96 16.05 4.89
C ILE A 50 8.49 15.62 4.74
N TYR A 51 8.25 14.32 4.81
CA TYR A 51 6.91 13.78 5.06
C TYR A 51 6.76 13.67 6.58
N PRO A 52 5.85 14.46 7.20
CA PRO A 52 5.73 14.48 8.65
C PRO A 52 5.21 13.15 9.18
N ASN A 53 5.59 12.80 10.41
CA ASN A 53 5.15 11.58 11.07
C ASN A 53 3.63 11.39 10.99
N SER A 54 3.19 10.38 10.27
CA SER A 54 1.78 10.15 9.92
C SER A 54 1.41 8.69 10.05
N TYR A 55 0.23 8.42 10.61
CA TYR A 55 -0.33 7.07 10.67
C TYR A 55 -0.71 6.57 9.28
N ILE A 56 -0.33 5.33 8.95
CA ILE A 56 -0.56 4.68 7.66
C ILE A 56 -1.60 3.57 7.82
N PRO A 57 -2.86 3.76 7.35
CA PRO A 57 -3.95 2.82 7.53
C PRO A 57 -4.05 1.75 6.42
N TYR A 58 -2.97 1.47 5.71
CA TYR A 58 -2.88 0.51 4.62
C TYR A 58 -1.44 0.02 4.44
N THR A 59 -1.27 -1.11 3.80
CA THR A 59 0.05 -1.56 3.36
C THR A 59 0.51 -0.72 2.15
N MET A 60 1.80 -0.42 2.11
CA MET A 60 2.38 0.37 1.04
C MET A 60 3.74 -0.20 0.62
N VAL A 61 3.98 -0.22 -0.68
CA VAL A 61 5.29 -0.52 -1.26
C VAL A 61 5.74 0.66 -2.11
N ARG A 62 7.00 1.03 -2.00
CA ARG A 62 7.60 2.11 -2.79
C ARG A 62 8.84 1.60 -3.49
N TYR A 63 8.91 1.79 -4.79
CA TYR A 63 10.11 1.57 -5.60
C TYR A 63 10.85 2.89 -5.78
N ILE A 64 12.11 2.94 -5.40
CA ILE A 64 12.94 4.13 -5.51
C ILE A 64 13.53 4.19 -6.93
N LEU A 65 13.06 5.17 -7.70
CA LEU A 65 13.48 5.40 -9.07
C LEU A 65 14.81 6.17 -9.14
N LYS A 66 14.99 7.15 -8.23
CA LYS A 66 16.17 7.99 -8.20
C LYS A 66 16.39 8.64 -6.85
N GLY A 67 17.66 8.81 -6.46
CA GLY A 67 18.07 9.47 -5.23
C GLY A 67 17.97 8.57 -4.01
N SER A 68 18.08 9.20 -2.84
CA SER A 68 18.07 8.52 -1.54
C SER A 68 17.21 9.27 -0.52
N ALA A 69 16.70 8.52 0.47
CA ALA A 69 15.91 9.07 1.56
C ALA A 69 16.05 8.25 2.84
N GLU A 70 15.80 8.90 3.97
CA GLU A 70 15.58 8.26 5.26
C GLU A 70 14.08 8.07 5.48
N PHE A 71 13.67 6.85 5.78
CA PHE A 71 12.33 6.48 6.19
C PHE A 71 12.35 6.08 7.66
N ILE A 72 11.52 6.72 8.48
CA ILE A 72 11.40 6.40 9.90
C ILE A 72 10.06 5.71 10.10
N LEU A 73 10.10 4.40 10.40
CA LEU A 73 8.92 3.58 10.66
C LEU A 73 8.85 3.25 12.15
N ASN A 74 7.81 3.73 12.84
CA ASN A 74 7.64 3.54 14.28
C ASN A 74 8.90 3.94 15.08
N GLY A 75 9.59 5.03 14.67
CA GLY A 75 10.81 5.53 15.30
C GLY A 75 12.10 4.83 14.90
N LYS A 76 12.06 3.84 14.00
CA LYS A 76 13.27 3.15 13.49
C LYS A 76 13.60 3.67 12.10
N SER A 77 14.84 4.14 11.91
CA SER A 77 15.35 4.66 10.64
C SER A 77 15.75 3.55 9.66
N PHE A 78 15.39 3.75 8.39
CA PHE A 78 15.76 2.94 7.25
C PHE A 78 16.21 3.84 6.11
N TYR A 79 17.41 3.61 5.60
CA TYR A 79 17.94 4.34 4.46
C TYR A 79 17.65 3.58 3.17
N VAL A 80 17.13 4.29 2.17
CA VAL A 80 16.81 3.72 0.86
C VAL A 80 17.52 4.48 -0.24
N HIS A 81 17.86 3.74 -1.30
CA HIS A 81 18.56 4.24 -2.48
C HIS A 81 17.84 3.76 -3.75
N GLU A 82 18.29 4.28 -4.89
CA GLU A 82 17.83 3.85 -6.20
C GLU A 82 17.84 2.32 -6.35
N LYS A 83 16.85 1.77 -7.05
CA LYS A 83 16.65 0.33 -7.28
C LYS A 83 16.39 -0.49 -6.01
N GLN A 84 15.78 0.12 -5.02
CA GLN A 84 15.29 -0.57 -3.82
C GLN A 84 13.78 -0.45 -3.70
N VAL A 85 13.18 -1.46 -3.07
CA VAL A 85 11.78 -1.45 -2.62
C VAL A 85 11.73 -1.33 -1.12
N ILE A 86 11.00 -0.34 -0.61
CA ILE A 86 10.64 -0.28 0.80
C ILE A 86 9.20 -0.79 1.00
N TYR A 87 9.05 -1.76 1.90
CA TYR A 87 7.78 -2.28 2.38
C TYR A 87 7.38 -1.55 3.65
N ILE A 88 6.19 -0.99 3.68
CA ILE A 88 5.63 -0.20 4.78
C ILE A 88 4.34 -0.88 5.22
N PRO A 89 4.29 -1.52 6.40
CA PRO A 89 3.13 -2.25 6.87
C PRO A 89 1.97 -1.31 7.22
N GLU A 90 0.73 -1.84 7.16
CA GLU A 90 -0.45 -1.19 7.69
C GLU A 90 -0.30 -0.94 9.21
N GLY A 91 -0.82 0.17 9.70
CA GLY A 91 -0.84 0.47 11.12
C GLY A 91 0.44 1.13 11.67
N CYS A 92 1.46 1.36 10.85
CA CYS A 92 2.68 2.03 11.29
C CYS A 92 2.57 3.57 11.23
N TYR A 93 3.46 4.23 11.96
CA TYR A 93 3.74 5.65 11.80
C TYR A 93 4.95 5.80 10.86
N LEU A 94 4.78 6.62 9.84
CA LEU A 94 5.79 6.88 8.82
C LEU A 94 6.20 8.35 8.83
N GLU A 95 7.51 8.59 8.85
CA GLU A 95 8.16 9.85 8.52
C GLU A 95 9.18 9.59 7.40
N CYS A 96 9.44 10.59 6.53
CA CYS A 96 10.40 10.43 5.45
C CYS A 96 11.12 11.75 5.17
N HIS A 97 12.46 11.67 4.97
CA HIS A 97 13.34 12.79 4.68
C HIS A 97 14.11 12.51 3.40
N ALA A 98 13.98 13.37 2.38
CA ALA A 98 14.84 13.30 1.21
C ALA A 98 16.27 13.74 1.56
N LEU A 99 17.26 12.93 1.17
CA LEU A 99 18.69 13.18 1.48
C LEU A 99 19.42 13.83 0.32
N GLU A 100 18.90 13.71 -0.91
CA GLU A 100 19.48 14.26 -2.12
C GLU A 100 18.59 15.34 -2.74
N ASP A 101 19.18 16.13 -3.65
CA ASP A 101 18.48 17.24 -4.33
C ASP A 101 17.36 16.77 -5.27
N TYR A 102 17.33 15.48 -5.57
CA TYR A 102 16.29 14.85 -6.36
C TYR A 102 15.98 13.48 -5.82
N PHE A 103 14.76 13.30 -5.34
CA PHE A 103 14.27 12.03 -4.84
C PHE A 103 12.96 11.65 -5.52
N GLU A 104 12.92 10.49 -6.14
CA GLU A 104 11.79 10.04 -6.94
C GLU A 104 11.45 8.59 -6.67
N PHE A 105 10.14 8.30 -6.49
CA PHE A 105 9.64 6.95 -6.28
C PHE A 105 8.21 6.76 -6.80
N ILE A 106 7.86 5.50 -7.09
CA ILE A 106 6.48 5.07 -7.30
C ILE A 106 5.99 4.43 -6.01
N SER A 107 4.80 4.81 -5.54
CA SER A 107 4.17 4.32 -4.32
C SER A 107 2.85 3.65 -4.63
N ILE A 108 2.75 2.35 -4.35
CA ILE A 108 1.52 1.56 -4.48
C ILE A 108 0.95 1.32 -3.09
N ARG A 109 -0.34 1.53 -2.93
CA ARG A 109 -1.08 1.33 -1.68
C ARG A 109 -2.13 0.28 -1.89
N PHE A 110 -2.22 -0.64 -0.92
CA PHE A 110 -3.18 -1.74 -0.98
C PHE A 110 -3.53 -2.23 0.42
N LYS A 111 -4.60 -3.00 0.52
CA LYS A 111 -4.94 -3.74 1.74
C LYS A 111 -4.81 -5.22 1.48
N VAL A 112 -4.35 -5.94 2.49
CA VAL A 112 -4.34 -7.40 2.49
C VAL A 112 -5.56 -7.88 3.25
N THR A 113 -6.38 -8.71 2.62
CA THR A 113 -7.48 -9.39 3.28
C THR A 113 -7.14 -10.87 3.35
N THR A 114 -7.19 -11.43 4.55
CA THR A 114 -6.94 -12.85 4.82
C THR A 114 -7.87 -13.33 5.92
N GLN A 115 -8.16 -14.63 5.95
CA GLN A 115 -8.89 -15.26 7.06
C GLN A 115 -8.01 -15.52 8.28
N LEU A 116 -6.71 -15.31 8.17
CA LEU A 116 -5.76 -15.49 9.25
C LEU A 116 -5.79 -14.28 10.20
N ALA A 117 -5.69 -14.54 11.50
CA ALA A 117 -5.92 -13.57 12.58
C ALA A 117 -4.68 -12.71 12.87
N THR A 118 -4.07 -12.05 11.85
CA THR A 118 -2.95 -11.13 12.04
C THR A 118 -3.21 -9.79 11.35
N ASP A 119 -2.77 -8.69 11.97
CA ASP A 119 -2.94 -7.34 11.41
C ASP A 119 -1.94 -7.05 10.29
N ASN A 120 -0.73 -7.64 10.37
CA ASN A 120 0.36 -7.47 9.42
C ASN A 120 0.81 -8.80 8.83
N PHE A 121 -0.14 -9.56 8.22
CA PHE A 121 0.09 -10.90 7.74
C PHE A 121 1.37 -11.07 6.90
N LEU A 122 1.62 -10.20 5.95
CA LEU A 122 2.80 -10.29 5.08
C LEU A 122 4.12 -10.20 5.88
N GLN A 123 4.17 -9.34 6.90
CA GLN A 123 5.37 -9.18 7.72
C GLN A 123 5.49 -10.28 8.78
N GLU A 124 4.39 -10.68 9.41
CA GLU A 124 4.40 -11.68 10.49
C GLU A 124 4.58 -13.09 9.96
N TYR A 125 3.88 -13.44 8.89
CA TYR A 125 3.91 -14.79 8.32
C TYR A 125 5.08 -15.00 7.35
N TYR A 126 5.25 -14.08 6.36
CA TYR A 126 6.33 -14.18 5.37
C TYR A 126 7.61 -13.47 5.78
N ARG A 127 7.60 -12.68 6.86
CA ARG A 127 8.76 -11.94 7.39
C ARG A 127 9.40 -11.01 6.35
N ILE A 128 8.60 -10.41 5.49
CA ILE A 128 9.08 -9.47 4.46
C ILE A 128 9.95 -8.40 5.11
N GLN A 129 11.14 -8.19 4.57
CA GLN A 129 12.07 -7.17 5.04
C GLN A 129 11.56 -5.76 4.68
N THR A 130 11.88 -4.78 5.53
CA THR A 130 11.46 -3.39 5.29
C THR A 130 12.13 -2.82 4.04
N VAL A 131 13.41 -3.07 3.81
CA VAL A 131 14.16 -2.61 2.64
C VAL A 131 14.68 -3.82 1.86
N ASN A 132 14.37 -3.85 0.57
CA ASN A 132 14.69 -4.96 -0.32
C ASN A 132 15.46 -4.43 -1.54
N ASN A 133 16.58 -5.07 -1.88
CA ASN A 133 17.44 -4.64 -2.98
C ASN A 133 17.07 -5.39 -4.27
N CYS A 134 16.72 -4.68 -5.34
CA CYS A 134 16.33 -5.28 -6.61
C CYS A 134 17.52 -5.69 -7.50
N GLY A 135 18.76 -5.38 -7.09
CA GLY A 135 19.94 -5.66 -7.90
C GLY A 135 19.95 -4.88 -9.21
N GLN A 136 20.49 -5.51 -10.28
CA GLN A 136 20.60 -4.89 -11.60
C GLN A 136 19.41 -5.23 -12.54
N GLN A 137 18.42 -5.99 -12.07
CA GLN A 137 17.29 -6.42 -12.90
C GLN A 137 16.22 -5.33 -12.90
N ASP A 138 15.84 -4.85 -14.09
CA ASP A 138 14.80 -3.83 -14.27
C ASP A 138 13.36 -4.40 -14.18
N GLU A 139 13.22 -5.68 -13.82
CA GLU A 139 11.91 -6.35 -13.77
C GLU A 139 10.99 -5.75 -12.71
N MET A 140 11.52 -5.46 -11.52
CA MET A 140 10.73 -4.87 -10.44
C MET A 140 10.28 -3.45 -10.79
N GLU A 141 11.17 -2.64 -11.38
CA GLU A 141 10.79 -1.32 -11.88
C GLU A 141 9.66 -1.40 -12.90
N ARG A 142 9.75 -2.37 -13.83
CA ARG A 142 8.71 -2.59 -14.83
C ARG A 142 7.34 -2.90 -14.18
N HIS A 143 7.27 -3.74 -13.15
CA HIS A 143 6.03 -4.03 -12.45
C HIS A 143 5.42 -2.78 -11.80
N PHE A 144 6.23 -1.94 -11.14
CA PHE A 144 5.76 -0.68 -10.57
C PHE A 144 5.27 0.30 -11.63
N GLN A 145 6.00 0.42 -12.74
CA GLN A 145 5.60 1.28 -13.86
C GLN A 145 4.33 0.78 -14.54
N GLU A 146 4.14 -0.54 -14.68
CA GLU A 146 2.90 -1.13 -15.22
C GLU A 146 1.69 -0.84 -14.33
N VAL A 147 1.81 -0.97 -13.01
CA VAL A 147 0.74 -0.59 -12.09
C VAL A 147 0.40 0.88 -12.25
N TYR A 148 1.41 1.77 -12.27
CA TYR A 148 1.21 3.21 -12.43
C TYR A 148 0.56 3.56 -13.77
N ARG A 149 1.06 3.02 -14.89
CA ARG A 149 0.54 3.26 -16.23
C ARG A 149 -0.91 2.80 -16.37
N ASN A 150 -1.23 1.62 -15.86
CA ASN A 150 -2.59 1.08 -15.97
C ASN A 150 -3.57 1.81 -15.05
N ALA A 151 -3.17 2.29 -13.88
CA ALA A 151 -4.03 3.06 -12.99
C ALA A 151 -4.52 4.38 -13.62
N THR A 152 -3.71 4.99 -14.48
CA THR A 152 -4.07 6.21 -15.24
C THR A 152 -4.66 5.94 -16.61
N SER A 153 -4.83 4.68 -16.99
CA SER A 153 -5.35 4.24 -18.29
C SER A 153 -6.88 4.12 -18.30
N GLN A 154 -7.48 4.30 -19.46
CA GLN A 154 -8.89 3.98 -19.71
C GLN A 154 -9.09 2.56 -20.26
N ASN A 155 -8.03 1.73 -20.31
CA ASN A 155 -8.12 0.38 -20.83
C ASN A 155 -9.04 -0.50 -19.95
N PRO A 156 -10.03 -1.20 -20.51
CA PRO A 156 -10.91 -2.10 -19.76
C PRO A 156 -10.16 -3.22 -19.01
N SER A 157 -9.00 -3.64 -19.50
CA SER A 157 -8.16 -4.67 -18.86
C SER A 157 -7.28 -4.15 -17.70
N LYS A 158 -7.31 -2.84 -17.38
CA LYS A 158 -6.44 -2.22 -16.38
C LYS A 158 -6.48 -2.92 -15.02
N VAL A 159 -7.64 -3.39 -14.59
CA VAL A 159 -7.83 -4.05 -13.30
C VAL A 159 -7.00 -5.34 -13.20
N PHE A 160 -6.95 -6.11 -14.30
CA PHE A 160 -6.16 -7.35 -14.36
C PHE A 160 -4.66 -7.07 -14.36
N HIS A 161 -4.24 -6.03 -15.11
CA HIS A 161 -2.83 -5.63 -15.14
C HIS A 161 -2.35 -5.10 -13.79
N ILE A 162 -3.14 -4.24 -13.13
CA ILE A 162 -2.82 -3.71 -11.79
C ILE A 162 -2.70 -4.86 -10.80
N ARG A 163 -3.70 -5.74 -10.75
CA ARG A 163 -3.75 -6.85 -9.81
C ARG A 163 -2.60 -7.84 -10.04
N GLY A 164 -2.38 -8.28 -11.27
CA GLY A 164 -1.32 -9.24 -11.60
C GLY A 164 0.07 -8.70 -11.26
N ASN A 165 0.37 -7.42 -11.61
CA ASN A 165 1.66 -6.82 -11.26
C ASN A 165 1.81 -6.59 -9.75
N LEU A 166 0.75 -6.23 -9.02
CA LEU A 166 0.80 -6.11 -7.56
C LEU A 166 1.10 -7.47 -6.90
N GLU A 167 0.44 -8.54 -7.34
CA GLU A 167 0.68 -9.90 -6.85
C GLU A 167 2.12 -10.36 -7.14
N LEU A 168 2.68 -10.04 -8.32
CA LEU A 168 4.08 -10.31 -8.66
C LEU A 168 5.07 -9.52 -7.81
N ILE A 169 4.78 -8.25 -7.49
CA ILE A 169 5.60 -7.46 -6.56
C ILE A 169 5.62 -8.11 -5.17
N VAL A 170 4.46 -8.55 -4.67
CA VAL A 170 4.39 -9.21 -3.35
C VAL A 170 5.09 -10.56 -3.38
N ALA A 171 4.91 -11.36 -4.43
CA ALA A 171 5.62 -12.64 -4.61
C ALA A 171 7.13 -12.44 -4.56
N TRP A 172 7.65 -11.46 -5.31
CA TRP A 172 9.07 -11.13 -5.29
C TRP A 172 9.57 -10.74 -3.89
N LEU A 173 8.80 -9.94 -3.13
CA LEU A 173 9.15 -9.57 -1.74
C LEU A 173 9.23 -10.79 -0.82
N VAL A 174 8.34 -11.76 -1.02
CA VAL A 174 8.36 -13.04 -0.27
C VAL A 174 9.59 -13.86 -0.66
N ASP A 175 9.92 -13.93 -1.95
CA ASP A 175 11.07 -14.68 -2.45
C ASP A 175 12.42 -14.14 -1.94
N GLN A 176 12.53 -12.82 -1.66
CA GLN A 176 13.75 -12.26 -1.06
C GLN A 176 14.04 -12.85 0.32
N VAL A 177 13.02 -13.33 1.02
CA VAL A 177 13.16 -13.94 2.36
C VAL A 177 13.41 -15.45 2.27
N ALA A 178 12.92 -16.11 1.21
CA ALA A 178 12.98 -17.57 1.07
C ALA A 178 14.41 -18.14 1.04
N GLY A 179 15.41 -17.34 0.60
CA GLY A 179 16.83 -17.71 0.66
C GLY A 179 17.35 -17.90 2.09
N ASP A 180 16.79 -17.20 3.06
CA ASP A 180 17.17 -17.28 4.49
C ASP A 180 16.29 -18.27 5.30
N VAL A 181 15.11 -18.65 4.79
CA VAL A 181 14.08 -19.41 5.51
C VAL A 181 14.35 -20.91 5.61
N GLN A 182 15.32 -21.48 4.90
CA GLN A 182 15.72 -22.90 5.12
C GLN A 182 16.19 -23.19 6.56
N ARG A 183 16.29 -22.17 7.43
CA ARG A 183 16.75 -22.29 8.83
C ARG A 183 15.76 -21.84 9.91
N MET A 184 14.58 -21.34 9.56
CA MET A 184 13.63 -20.84 10.57
C MET A 184 12.30 -21.60 10.50
N GLU A 185 11.85 -22.12 11.64
CA GLU A 185 10.48 -22.63 11.79
C GLU A 185 9.49 -21.50 11.47
N ARG A 186 8.54 -21.78 10.56
CA ARG A 186 7.44 -20.84 10.30
C ARG A 186 6.65 -20.63 11.58
N PRO A 187 6.22 -19.41 11.91
CA PRO A 187 5.40 -19.20 13.08
C PRO A 187 4.12 -20.04 12.95
N THR A 188 3.80 -20.77 14.02
CA THR A 188 2.53 -21.50 14.10
C THR A 188 1.43 -20.47 14.21
N VAL A 189 0.72 -20.21 13.13
CA VAL A 189 -0.47 -19.36 13.15
C VAL A 189 -1.61 -20.24 13.69
N GLU A 190 -2.06 -19.96 14.92
CA GLU A 190 -3.23 -20.64 15.48
C GLU A 190 -4.47 -20.27 14.63
N TYR A 191 -5.00 -21.28 13.94
CA TYR A 191 -6.28 -21.18 13.25
C TYR A 191 -7.39 -21.32 14.29
N SER A 192 -7.95 -20.22 14.75
CA SER A 192 -9.06 -20.22 15.70
C SER A 192 -10.38 -20.01 14.93
N PHE A 193 -11.14 -21.10 14.79
CA PHE A 193 -12.46 -21.09 14.14
C PHE A 193 -13.45 -20.13 14.83
N GLU A 194 -13.35 -19.97 16.15
CA GLU A 194 -14.16 -19.02 16.91
C GLU A 194 -13.80 -17.55 16.61
N ARG A 195 -12.54 -17.25 16.37
CA ARG A 195 -12.11 -15.91 15.87
C ARG A 195 -12.53 -15.66 14.44
N THR A 196 -12.67 -16.69 13.63
CA THR A 196 -13.14 -16.58 12.23
C THR A 196 -14.61 -16.11 12.19
N LEU A 197 -15.47 -16.59 13.08
CA LEU A 197 -16.88 -16.17 13.16
C LEU A 197 -17.03 -14.73 13.71
N GLN A 198 -16.22 -14.32 14.69
CA GLN A 198 -16.15 -12.93 15.14
C GLN A 198 -15.54 -12.00 14.09
N LYS A 199 -14.62 -12.51 13.26
CA LYS A 199 -14.05 -11.74 12.13
C LYS A 199 -14.95 -11.66 10.91
N GLU A 200 -15.97 -12.50 10.75
CA GLU A 200 -16.97 -12.28 9.70
C GLU A 200 -17.77 -10.99 9.93
N GLU A 201 -18.08 -10.65 11.17
CA GLU A 201 -18.63 -9.33 11.53
C GLU A 201 -17.57 -8.21 11.35
N ASP A 202 -16.31 -8.46 11.70
CA ASP A 202 -15.19 -7.56 11.43
C ASP A 202 -14.82 -7.51 9.94
N LEU A 203 -14.93 -8.59 9.17
CA LEU A 203 -14.76 -8.63 7.71
C LEU A 203 -15.83 -7.81 6.98
N GLU A 204 -17.05 -7.73 7.48
CA GLU A 204 -18.02 -6.75 6.99
C GLU A 204 -17.59 -5.31 7.35
N ALA A 205 -17.00 -5.10 8.54
CA ALA A 205 -16.42 -3.82 8.93
C ALA A 205 -15.13 -3.49 8.13
N TYR A 206 -14.38 -4.50 7.65
CA TYR A 206 -13.19 -4.36 6.80
C TYR A 206 -13.52 -4.40 5.30
N ARG A 207 -14.71 -4.81 4.88
CA ARG A 207 -15.13 -4.66 3.48
C ARG A 207 -15.04 -3.17 3.13
N GLN A 208 -14.06 -2.87 2.30
CA GLN A 208 -13.98 -1.55 1.69
C GLN A 208 -15.26 -1.36 0.88
N ASP A 209 -15.93 -0.26 1.12
CA ASP A 209 -17.12 0.06 0.34
C ASP A 209 -16.70 0.19 -1.13
N PRO A 210 -17.18 -0.67 -2.05
CA PRO A 210 -16.73 -0.67 -3.44
C PRO A 210 -17.01 0.66 -4.14
N ARG A 211 -17.97 1.43 -3.65
CA ARG A 211 -18.29 2.79 -4.16
C ARG A 211 -17.12 3.74 -3.90
N ILE A 212 -16.45 3.60 -2.74
CA ILE A 212 -15.28 4.44 -2.40
C ILE A 212 -14.08 4.05 -3.26
N ASN A 213 -13.89 2.77 -3.59
CA ASN A 213 -12.84 2.35 -4.52
C ASN A 213 -13.02 3.01 -5.89
N VAL A 214 -14.25 2.96 -6.44
CA VAL A 214 -14.59 3.62 -7.72
C VAL A 214 -14.36 5.13 -7.65
N LEU A 215 -14.75 5.76 -6.54
CA LEU A 215 -14.56 7.20 -6.34
C LEU A 215 -13.07 7.58 -6.28
N VAL A 216 -12.26 6.82 -5.55
CA VAL A 216 -10.81 7.06 -5.47
C VAL A 216 -10.15 6.88 -6.84
N ASP A 217 -10.50 5.81 -7.57
CA ASP A 217 -9.99 5.59 -8.94
C ASP A 217 -10.37 6.75 -9.88
N TYR A 218 -11.60 7.23 -9.80
CA TYR A 218 -12.04 8.37 -10.57
C TYR A 218 -11.26 9.65 -10.24
N ILE A 219 -11.08 9.97 -8.95
CA ILE A 219 -10.31 11.14 -8.51
C ILE A 219 -8.84 11.04 -8.96
N VAL A 220 -8.24 9.85 -8.85
CA VAL A 220 -6.84 9.62 -9.27
C VAL A 220 -6.65 9.81 -10.77
N THR A 221 -7.62 9.38 -11.56
CA THR A 221 -7.58 9.54 -13.03
C THR A 221 -7.97 10.94 -13.51
N HIS A 222 -8.71 11.71 -12.70
CA HIS A 222 -9.21 13.06 -13.05
C HIS A 222 -8.87 14.09 -11.94
N PRO A 223 -7.60 14.25 -11.52
CA PRO A 223 -7.25 15.04 -10.34
C PRO A 223 -7.57 16.53 -10.44
N THR A 224 -7.72 17.03 -11.66
CA THR A 224 -7.94 18.48 -11.93
C THR A 224 -9.39 18.89 -12.04
N GLU A 225 -10.33 17.93 -12.00
CA GLU A 225 -11.76 18.24 -12.04
C GLU A 225 -12.22 18.98 -10.78
N HIS A 226 -13.32 19.72 -10.91
CA HIS A 226 -13.91 20.44 -9.79
C HIS A 226 -14.74 19.49 -8.92
N TYR A 227 -14.28 19.24 -7.69
CA TYR A 227 -14.95 18.37 -6.74
C TYR A 227 -15.54 19.18 -5.58
N THR A 228 -16.88 19.22 -5.49
CA THR A 228 -17.56 19.66 -4.27
C THR A 228 -17.99 18.46 -3.44
N SER A 229 -18.28 18.69 -2.15
CA SER A 229 -18.79 17.63 -1.28
C SER A 229 -20.07 16.99 -1.83
N GLU A 230 -20.94 17.81 -2.41
CA GLU A 230 -22.21 17.39 -3.01
C GLU A 230 -21.98 16.48 -4.21
N VAL A 231 -21.07 16.84 -5.12
CA VAL A 231 -20.73 16.04 -6.30
C VAL A 231 -20.18 14.68 -5.87
N LEU A 232 -19.23 14.65 -4.94
CA LEU A 232 -18.66 13.41 -4.44
C LEU A 232 -19.71 12.51 -3.76
N CYS A 233 -20.62 13.12 -2.97
CA CYS A 233 -21.73 12.40 -2.33
C CYS A 233 -22.70 11.80 -3.35
N GLN A 234 -23.03 12.55 -4.40
CA GLN A 234 -23.90 12.09 -5.48
C GLN A 234 -23.29 10.92 -6.26
N MET A 235 -21.99 10.99 -6.58
CA MET A 235 -21.29 9.93 -7.32
C MET A 235 -21.37 8.57 -6.62
N VAL A 236 -21.40 8.53 -5.29
CA VAL A 236 -21.40 7.28 -4.50
C VAL A 236 -22.69 7.06 -3.71
N ASN A 237 -23.66 7.97 -3.86
CA ASN A 237 -24.97 7.91 -3.20
C ASN A 237 -24.86 7.71 -1.67
N VAL A 238 -24.15 8.60 -0.99
CA VAL A 238 -24.00 8.59 0.47
C VAL A 238 -24.09 10.02 1.04
N SER A 239 -24.37 10.13 2.34
CA SER A 239 -24.35 11.42 3.04
C SER A 239 -22.90 11.94 3.21
N PRO A 240 -22.71 13.27 3.41
CA PRO A 240 -21.38 13.86 3.62
C PRO A 240 -20.60 13.27 4.81
N SER A 241 -21.28 12.94 5.90
CA SER A 241 -20.67 12.31 7.08
C SER A 241 -20.20 10.89 6.78
N THR A 242 -21.03 10.11 6.06
CA THR A 242 -20.72 8.75 5.62
C THR A 242 -19.55 8.76 4.63
N LEU A 243 -19.57 9.67 3.64
CA LEU A 243 -18.47 9.84 2.70
C LEU A 243 -17.15 10.09 3.42
N ARG A 244 -17.13 11.09 4.32
CA ARG A 244 -15.90 11.44 5.07
C ARG A 244 -15.37 10.25 5.86
N ARG A 245 -16.23 9.52 6.57
CA ARG A 245 -15.86 8.35 7.38
C ARG A 245 -15.30 7.21 6.52
N LEU A 246 -16.02 6.85 5.44
CA LEU A 246 -15.61 5.75 4.56
C LEU A 246 -14.35 6.10 3.78
N PHE A 247 -14.27 7.32 3.25
CA PHE A 247 -13.10 7.78 2.49
C PHE A 247 -11.85 7.84 3.37
N LYS A 248 -11.97 8.37 4.61
CA LYS A 248 -10.85 8.39 5.57
C LYS A 248 -10.43 6.97 5.97
N LYS A 249 -11.38 6.05 6.16
CA LYS A 249 -11.10 4.63 6.43
C LYS A 249 -10.31 3.99 5.26
N HIS A 250 -10.62 4.38 4.02
CA HIS A 250 -10.01 3.84 2.81
C HIS A 250 -8.63 4.45 2.50
N THR A 251 -8.50 5.79 2.56
CA THR A 251 -7.31 6.53 2.10
C THR A 251 -6.47 7.10 3.23
N GLY A 252 -6.92 7.04 4.47
CA GLY A 252 -6.28 7.70 5.61
C GLY A 252 -6.55 9.21 5.69
N LYS A 253 -7.18 9.81 4.68
CA LYS A 253 -7.38 11.25 4.54
C LYS A 253 -8.84 11.60 4.31
N SER A 254 -9.21 12.87 4.56
CA SER A 254 -10.49 13.37 4.08
C SER A 254 -10.50 13.46 2.54
N PRO A 255 -11.68 13.47 1.87
CA PRO A 255 -11.74 13.65 0.40
C PRO A 255 -11.01 14.92 -0.07
N SER A 256 -11.21 16.04 0.62
CA SER A 256 -10.57 17.32 0.29
C SER A 256 -9.05 17.29 0.44
N ASP A 257 -8.54 16.70 1.53
CA ASP A 257 -7.09 16.60 1.75
C ASP A 257 -6.45 15.66 0.71
N PHE A 258 -7.14 14.57 0.35
CA PHE A 258 -6.68 13.63 -0.66
C PHE A 258 -6.58 14.28 -2.05
N ILE A 259 -7.63 14.99 -2.48
CA ILE A 259 -7.67 15.71 -3.76
C ILE A 259 -6.59 16.80 -3.78
N GLN A 260 -6.46 17.58 -2.70
CA GLN A 260 -5.43 18.60 -2.58
C GLN A 260 -4.03 18.01 -2.71
N ASP A 261 -3.74 16.93 -2.02
CA ASP A 261 -2.46 16.25 -2.09
C ASP A 261 -2.14 15.75 -3.50
N LEU A 262 -3.13 15.19 -4.18
CA LEU A 262 -2.99 14.71 -5.55
C LEU A 262 -2.66 15.85 -6.51
N ARG A 263 -3.40 16.97 -6.41
CA ARG A 263 -3.16 18.17 -7.23
C ARG A 263 -1.77 18.74 -7.00
N LEU A 264 -1.31 18.81 -5.74
CA LEU A 264 0.05 19.27 -5.42
C LEU A 264 1.11 18.35 -6.02
N THR A 265 0.88 17.03 -6.02
CA THR A 265 1.79 16.06 -6.65
C THR A 265 1.86 16.25 -8.17
N VAL A 266 0.72 16.47 -8.83
CA VAL A 266 0.68 16.79 -10.27
C VAL A 266 1.40 18.12 -10.55
N ALA A 267 1.19 19.13 -9.71
CA ALA A 267 1.88 20.42 -9.83
C ALA A 267 3.40 20.30 -9.69
N ALA A 268 3.89 19.51 -8.73
CA ALA A 268 5.32 19.28 -8.53
C ALA A 268 5.97 18.68 -9.78
N ARG A 269 5.32 17.70 -10.43
CA ARG A 269 5.80 17.14 -11.70
C ARG A 269 5.83 18.20 -12.81
N ARG A 270 4.77 19.01 -12.97
CA ARG A 270 4.73 20.07 -13.98
C ARG A 270 5.83 21.10 -13.81
N LEU A 271 6.07 21.54 -12.57
CA LEU A 271 7.14 22.48 -12.23
C LEU A 271 8.54 21.96 -12.62
N LEU A 272 8.74 20.63 -12.65
CA LEU A 272 10.02 20.02 -13.03
C LEU A 272 10.19 19.86 -14.54
N VAL A 273 9.09 19.69 -15.29
CA VAL A 273 9.14 19.33 -16.72
C VAL A 273 8.69 20.45 -17.65
N THR A 274 8.14 21.56 -17.13
CA THR A 274 7.70 22.69 -17.93
C THR A 274 8.29 24.00 -17.43
N ASN A 275 8.26 25.03 -18.28
CA ASN A 275 8.62 26.40 -17.92
C ASN A 275 7.38 27.28 -17.71
N ASP A 276 6.22 26.67 -17.42
CA ASP A 276 4.99 27.38 -17.19
C ASP A 276 5.08 28.25 -15.92
N ARG A 277 4.34 29.37 -15.92
CA ARG A 277 4.25 30.22 -14.74
C ARG A 277 3.55 29.45 -13.59
N ILE A 278 4.01 29.66 -12.37
CA ILE A 278 3.45 29.02 -11.16
C ILE A 278 1.93 29.23 -11.08
N SER A 279 1.43 30.44 -11.39
CA SER A 279 0.00 30.71 -11.43
C SER A 279 -0.75 29.91 -12.49
N SER A 280 -0.15 29.72 -13.65
CA SER A 280 -0.73 28.88 -14.73
C SER A 280 -0.83 27.43 -14.28
N ILE A 281 0.24 26.91 -13.68
CA ILE A 281 0.26 25.54 -13.14
C ILE A 281 -0.82 25.38 -12.05
N ALA A 282 -0.97 26.35 -11.14
CA ALA A 282 -1.99 26.32 -10.10
C ALA A 282 -3.39 26.15 -10.69
N TYR A 283 -3.76 26.94 -11.70
CA TYR A 283 -5.05 26.81 -12.38
C TYR A 283 -5.20 25.48 -13.12
N GLN A 284 -4.16 25.05 -13.82
CA GLN A 284 -4.18 23.79 -14.58
C GLN A 284 -4.36 22.55 -13.69
N VAL A 285 -3.90 22.61 -12.43
CA VAL A 285 -4.09 21.51 -11.48
C VAL A 285 -5.33 21.66 -10.60
N GLY A 286 -6.18 22.66 -10.90
CA GLY A 286 -7.49 22.83 -10.29
C GLY A 286 -7.54 23.69 -9.01
N PHE A 287 -6.53 24.53 -8.77
CA PHE A 287 -6.62 25.57 -7.71
C PHE A 287 -7.21 26.85 -8.28
N GLU A 288 -8.14 27.45 -7.56
CA GLU A 288 -8.78 28.71 -7.94
C GLU A 288 -7.93 29.95 -7.53
N ASP A 289 -7.10 29.82 -6.49
CA ASP A 289 -6.23 30.87 -5.98
C ASP A 289 -4.75 30.44 -6.03
N PRO A 290 -3.92 31.01 -6.93
CA PRO A 290 -2.48 30.73 -6.99
C PRO A 290 -1.70 31.11 -5.73
N ASN A 291 -2.17 32.09 -4.94
CA ASN A 291 -1.50 32.46 -3.68
C ASN A 291 -1.75 31.39 -2.62
N TYR A 292 -2.99 30.91 -2.54
CA TYR A 292 -3.29 29.77 -1.67
C TYR A 292 -2.48 28.54 -2.10
N PHE A 293 -2.46 28.23 -3.41
CA PHE A 293 -1.63 27.15 -3.96
C PHE A 293 -0.18 27.28 -3.54
N SER A 294 0.45 28.46 -3.76
CA SER A 294 1.87 28.69 -3.44
C SER A 294 2.18 28.43 -1.96
N ARG A 295 1.30 28.93 -1.07
CA ARG A 295 1.45 28.75 0.38
C ARG A 295 1.40 27.27 0.80
N ILE A 296 0.41 26.52 0.29
CA ILE A 296 0.28 25.11 0.67
C ILE A 296 1.32 24.23 -0.04
N PHE A 297 1.75 24.62 -1.25
CA PHE A 297 2.81 23.94 -1.98
C PHE A 297 4.14 24.07 -1.20
N GLN A 298 4.53 25.28 -0.77
CA GLN A 298 5.72 25.50 0.05
C GLN A 298 5.67 24.79 1.40
N LYS A 299 4.46 24.62 1.98
CA LYS A 299 4.30 23.85 3.23
C LYS A 299 4.53 22.36 3.04
N LYS A 300 4.26 21.85 1.83
CA LYS A 300 4.34 20.42 1.53
C LYS A 300 5.72 20.02 0.99
N TYR A 301 6.35 20.86 0.21
CA TYR A 301 7.62 20.65 -0.48
C TYR A 301 8.69 21.67 -0.04
#